data_e97758ba97ed774d8ad97a5731473be4
#
_entry.id   e97758ba97ed774d8ad97a5731473be4
#
_cell.length_a   1.000
_cell.length_b   1.000
_cell.length_c   1.000
_cell.angle_alpha   90.00
_cell.angle_beta   90.00
_cell.angle_gamma   90.00
#
_symmetry.space_group_name_H-M   'P 1'
#
loop_
_entity.id
_entity.type
_entity.pdbx_description
1 polymer ?
#
loop_
_entity_poly.entity_id
_entity_poly.type
_entity_poly.pdbx_seq_one_letter_code
_entity_poly.pdbx_strand_id
1 'polypeptide(L)'
;MKDSLYFFGAAPANRYTSIFLHSNAAVKALTVETQYMNKSIELEAIVTESLAGKRLDQALAELFPDYSRSRLKSWITDGKVTIDTKVIEKPREKVVAGALVAVDAEIEGEERHEAQPVELDIVYEDEDILVINKPAGLVVHPGAGAPDRTLLNGLLHYDPQLDLVPRAGIIHRLDKDTTGLMVVARNVPAQTQLVSMMQDRDITREYEAVCNGVMTAGGMVDQPIGRHPTKRTHMAVVQSGKAAVTHYRVLDRYRAHTLLRLRLESGRTHQIRVHMAHIRHPLVGDLTYGGRPRPPKQAEDRLLQTLRGFNRQALHAASLGLHH
;
A
#
# COMPACT_ATOMS: atom_id res chain seq x y z
N MET A 1 21.01 15.16 8.21
CA MET A 1 19.71 15.60 8.78
C MET A 1 18.65 14.83 7.98
N LYS A 2 17.79 14.06 8.61
CA LYS A 2 16.68 13.41 7.90
C LYS A 2 15.58 14.45 7.76
N ASP A 3 15.24 14.81 6.56
CA ASP A 3 14.18 15.77 6.31
C ASP A 3 12.81 15.07 6.46
N SER A 4 11.87 15.77 7.10
CA SER A 4 10.51 15.25 7.27
C SER A 4 9.65 15.76 6.11
N LEU A 5 9.14 14.87 5.30
CA LEU A 5 8.24 15.19 4.20
C LEU A 5 6.77 15.00 4.63
N TYR A 6 5.96 16.03 4.41
CA TYR A 6 4.53 15.97 4.62
C TYR A 6 3.80 16.32 3.33
N PHE A 7 2.92 15.44 2.91
CA PHE A 7 2.08 15.62 1.72
C PHE A 7 0.64 15.83 2.16
N PHE A 8 -0.04 16.76 1.51
CA PHE A 8 -1.45 17.03 1.74
C PHE A 8 -2.22 16.86 0.44
N GLY A 9 -3.11 15.89 0.39
CA GLY A 9 -4.01 15.67 -0.73
C GLY A 9 -5.14 16.71 -0.72
N ALA A 10 -5.35 17.38 -1.83
CA ALA A 10 -6.48 18.28 -1.98
C ALA A 10 -7.78 17.48 -2.08
N ALA A 11 -8.71 17.73 -1.17
CA ALA A 11 -10.10 17.32 -1.37
C ALA A 11 -10.66 18.05 -2.61
N PRO A 12 -11.51 17.41 -3.43
CA PRO A 12 -12.06 18.07 -4.61
C PRO A 12 -13.10 19.12 -4.19
N ALA A 13 -12.68 20.34 -4.01
CA ALA A 13 -13.42 21.61 -4.18
C ALA A 13 -12.60 22.81 -3.69
N ASN A 14 -12.13 23.62 -4.65
CA ASN A 14 -11.72 25.02 -4.54
C ASN A 14 -10.83 25.45 -3.36
N ARG A 15 -9.52 25.43 -3.59
CA ARG A 15 -8.62 26.58 -3.39
C ARG A 15 -7.23 26.26 -3.93
N TYR A 16 -6.81 27.04 -4.91
CA TYR A 16 -5.47 26.99 -5.51
C TYR A 16 -4.41 27.39 -4.48
N THR A 17 -3.35 26.59 -4.37
CA THR A 17 -2.06 27.10 -3.99
C THR A 17 -1.04 26.52 -4.97
N SER A 18 -0.63 27.36 -5.90
CA SER A 18 0.37 27.07 -6.92
C SER A 18 1.74 27.07 -6.29
N ILE A 19 2.51 25.99 -6.45
CA ILE A 19 3.96 26.06 -6.38
C ILE A 19 4.47 25.81 -7.79
N PHE A 20 5.00 26.87 -8.42
CA PHE A 20 5.68 26.80 -9.71
C PHE A 20 7.09 26.25 -9.51
N LEU A 21 7.38 25.15 -10.17
CA LEU A 21 8.74 24.83 -10.60
C LEU A 21 8.69 24.47 -12.07
N HIS A 22 9.32 25.32 -12.88
CA HIS A 22 9.54 25.09 -14.30
C HIS A 22 10.78 24.20 -14.48
N SER A 23 10.65 23.11 -15.21
CA SER A 23 11.72 22.69 -16.10
C SER A 23 11.16 21.89 -17.28
N ASN A 24 11.32 22.46 -18.48
CA ASN A 24 11.12 21.83 -19.77
C ASN A 24 12.21 20.78 -20.01
N ALA A 25 11.82 19.53 -20.21
CA ALA A 25 12.65 18.58 -20.94
C ALA A 25 11.76 17.73 -21.86
N ALA A 26 11.97 17.90 -23.16
CA ALA A 26 11.30 17.14 -24.20
C ALA A 26 11.70 15.67 -24.13
N VAL A 27 10.73 14.77 -23.89
CA VAL A 27 10.93 13.32 -23.95
C VAL A 27 10.79 12.87 -25.40
N LYS A 28 11.91 12.43 -26.00
CA LYS A 28 11.92 11.65 -27.25
C LYS A 28 11.39 10.25 -26.94
N ALA A 29 10.29 9.89 -27.59
CA ALA A 29 9.80 8.51 -27.60
C ALA A 29 10.82 7.63 -28.36
N LEU A 30 11.50 6.75 -27.65
CA LEU A 30 12.23 5.60 -28.20
C LEU A 30 11.33 4.39 -28.04
N THR A 31 10.82 3.90 -29.15
CA THR A 31 10.15 2.60 -29.22
C THR A 31 11.21 1.52 -29.04
N VAL A 32 11.23 0.89 -27.89
CA VAL A 32 12.06 -0.30 -27.63
C VAL A 32 11.14 -1.50 -27.73
N GLU A 33 11.28 -2.29 -28.79
CA GLU A 33 10.77 -3.66 -28.86
C GLU A 33 11.54 -4.49 -27.83
N THR A 34 10.93 -4.77 -26.69
CA THR A 34 11.52 -5.60 -25.65
C THR A 34 11.19 -7.07 -25.95
N GLN A 35 12.14 -7.80 -26.54
CA GLN A 35 12.15 -9.25 -26.54
C GLN A 35 12.27 -9.72 -25.08
N TYR A 36 11.29 -10.50 -24.64
CA TYR A 36 11.27 -11.13 -23.31
C TYR A 36 12.35 -12.22 -23.23
N MET A 37 13.49 -11.89 -22.64
CA MET A 37 14.46 -12.89 -22.19
C MET A 37 14.20 -13.18 -20.71
N ASN A 38 14.00 -14.44 -20.36
CA ASN A 38 14.08 -14.91 -18.98
C ASN A 38 15.41 -14.42 -18.41
N LYS A 39 15.36 -13.59 -17.36
CA LYS A 39 16.59 -13.07 -16.76
C LYS A 39 17.10 -14.14 -15.80
N SER A 40 18.14 -14.88 -16.21
CA SER A 40 18.91 -15.71 -15.30
C SER A 40 19.63 -14.80 -14.31
N ILE A 41 19.57 -15.15 -13.05
CA ILE A 41 20.28 -14.49 -11.96
C ILE A 41 21.32 -15.45 -11.47
N GLU A 42 22.57 -15.05 -11.58
CA GLU A 42 23.71 -15.75 -11.01
C GLU A 42 24.30 -14.86 -9.92
N LEU A 43 24.26 -15.31 -8.67
CA LEU A 43 24.82 -14.61 -7.52
C LEU A 43 25.79 -15.53 -6.79
N GLU A 44 26.92 -15.00 -6.38
CA GLU A 44 27.90 -15.72 -5.57
C GLU A 44 28.39 -14.85 -4.41
N ALA A 45 28.53 -15.44 -3.24
CA ALA A 45 29.11 -14.78 -2.08
C ALA A 45 29.76 -15.79 -1.12
N ILE A 46 30.81 -15.37 -0.44
CA ILE A 46 31.44 -16.13 0.63
C ILE A 46 30.81 -15.79 1.96
N VAL A 47 30.43 -16.81 2.73
CA VAL A 47 29.88 -16.64 4.07
C VAL A 47 30.95 -16.07 5.01
N THR A 48 30.68 -14.90 5.58
CA THR A 48 31.60 -14.25 6.54
C THR A 48 31.49 -14.89 7.92
N GLU A 49 32.49 -14.66 8.79
CA GLU A 49 32.46 -15.10 10.20
C GLU A 49 31.19 -14.64 10.95
N SER A 50 30.70 -13.46 10.66
CA SER A 50 29.49 -12.89 11.31
C SER A 50 28.20 -13.61 10.92
N LEU A 51 28.22 -14.38 9.84
CA LEU A 51 27.09 -15.17 9.33
C LEU A 51 27.16 -16.65 9.73
N ALA A 52 28.30 -17.10 10.22
CA ALA A 52 28.50 -18.49 10.64
C ALA A 52 27.46 -18.94 11.67
N GLY A 53 26.87 -20.12 11.43
CA GLY A 53 25.82 -20.69 12.29
C GLY A 53 24.43 -20.08 12.12
N LYS A 54 24.27 -19.01 11.34
CA LYS A 54 22.93 -18.52 10.96
C LYS A 54 22.26 -19.51 9.99
N ARG A 55 20.97 -19.39 9.88
CA ARG A 55 20.17 -20.12 8.89
C ARG A 55 20.44 -19.57 7.48
N LEU A 56 20.42 -20.45 6.49
CA LEU A 56 20.68 -20.07 5.09
C LEU A 56 19.74 -18.95 4.61
N ASP A 57 18.45 -19.01 4.95
CA ASP A 57 17.49 -17.95 4.58
C ASP A 57 17.80 -16.57 5.20
N GLN A 58 18.46 -16.56 6.36
CA GLN A 58 18.91 -15.32 7.01
C GLN A 58 20.24 -14.85 6.43
N ALA A 59 21.17 -15.77 6.20
CA ALA A 59 22.47 -15.44 5.61
C ALA A 59 22.32 -14.88 4.20
N LEU A 60 21.47 -15.50 3.37
CA LEU A 60 21.18 -14.99 2.01
C LEU A 60 20.59 -13.58 2.03
N ALA A 61 19.71 -13.26 2.98
CA ALA A 61 19.11 -11.94 3.07
C ALA A 61 20.11 -10.84 3.45
N GLU A 62 21.22 -11.20 4.11
CA GLU A 62 22.31 -10.28 4.42
C GLU A 62 23.36 -10.22 3.29
N LEU A 63 23.59 -11.33 2.59
CA LEU A 63 24.52 -11.39 1.45
C LEU A 63 23.94 -10.74 0.19
N PHE A 64 22.63 -10.86 -0.03
CA PHE A 64 21.95 -10.38 -1.23
C PHE A 64 20.76 -9.49 -0.85
N PRO A 65 20.99 -8.27 -0.31
CA PRO A 65 19.95 -7.38 0.21
C PRO A 65 18.99 -6.86 -0.86
N ASP A 66 19.35 -6.97 -2.14
CA ASP A 66 18.52 -6.57 -3.28
C ASP A 66 17.29 -7.49 -3.49
N TYR A 67 17.26 -8.64 -2.81
CA TYR A 67 16.19 -9.63 -2.97
C TYR A 67 15.37 -9.80 -1.68
N SER A 68 14.05 -9.91 -1.83
CA SER A 68 13.16 -10.14 -0.68
C SER A 68 13.44 -11.50 -0.03
N ARG A 69 13.30 -11.58 1.31
CA ARG A 69 13.45 -12.83 2.06
C ARG A 69 12.52 -13.94 1.55
N SER A 70 11.35 -13.60 1.08
CA SER A 70 10.40 -14.56 0.51
C SER A 70 10.94 -15.17 -0.78
N ARG A 71 11.53 -14.37 -1.66
CA ARG A 71 12.14 -14.82 -2.92
C ARG A 71 13.37 -15.68 -2.67
N LEU A 72 14.27 -15.25 -1.79
CA LEU A 72 15.44 -16.03 -1.40
C LEU A 72 15.05 -17.38 -0.80
N LYS A 73 14.01 -17.40 0.03
CA LYS A 73 13.46 -18.65 0.59
C LYS A 73 12.86 -19.55 -0.50
N SER A 74 12.13 -18.99 -1.48
CA SER A 74 11.63 -19.75 -2.63
C SER A 74 12.80 -20.38 -3.39
N TRP A 75 13.82 -19.63 -3.77
CA TRP A 75 14.98 -20.14 -4.46
C TRP A 75 15.68 -21.29 -3.72
N ILE A 76 15.74 -21.24 -2.37
CA ILE A 76 16.26 -22.37 -1.59
C ILE A 76 15.34 -23.59 -1.75
N THR A 77 14.03 -23.44 -1.60
CA THR A 77 13.09 -24.58 -1.67
C THR A 77 12.98 -25.16 -3.06
N ASP A 78 13.24 -24.36 -4.08
CA ASP A 78 13.21 -24.75 -5.50
C ASP A 78 14.56 -25.32 -5.99
N GLY A 79 15.52 -25.52 -5.06
CA GLY A 79 16.83 -26.11 -5.36
C GLY A 79 17.76 -25.23 -6.20
N LYS A 80 17.54 -23.91 -6.20
CA LYS A 80 18.31 -22.90 -6.94
C LYS A 80 19.51 -22.35 -6.18
N VAL A 81 19.78 -22.86 -4.96
CA VAL A 81 20.86 -22.40 -4.09
C VAL A 81 21.83 -23.54 -3.80
N THR A 82 23.11 -23.26 -3.93
CA THR A 82 24.17 -24.21 -3.57
C THR A 82 25.05 -23.64 -2.45
N ILE A 83 25.59 -24.53 -1.62
CA ILE A 83 26.69 -24.27 -0.69
C ILE A 83 27.85 -25.22 -1.08
N ASP A 84 29.01 -24.69 -1.43
CA ASP A 84 30.16 -25.45 -1.88
C ASP A 84 29.76 -26.48 -2.96
N THR A 85 29.02 -26.04 -3.97
CA THR A 85 28.51 -26.85 -5.10
C THR A 85 27.37 -27.83 -4.76
N LYS A 86 26.98 -27.96 -3.47
CA LYS A 86 25.91 -28.86 -3.06
C LYS A 86 24.60 -28.11 -3.04
N VAL A 87 23.57 -28.60 -3.74
CA VAL A 87 22.20 -28.02 -3.73
C VAL A 87 21.60 -28.15 -2.34
N ILE A 88 21.04 -27.04 -1.83
CA ILE A 88 20.36 -26.95 -0.53
C ILE A 88 18.92 -26.54 -0.74
N GLU A 89 17.97 -27.37 -0.30
CA GLU A 89 16.53 -27.12 -0.39
C GLU A 89 15.89 -26.73 0.96
N LYS A 90 16.69 -26.74 2.04
CA LYS A 90 16.20 -26.46 3.39
C LYS A 90 16.59 -25.05 3.83
N PRO A 91 15.62 -24.09 3.94
CA PRO A 91 15.90 -22.72 4.37
C PRO A 91 16.53 -22.59 5.76
N ARG A 92 16.35 -23.64 6.60
CA ARG A 92 16.88 -23.68 7.97
C ARG A 92 18.28 -24.30 8.07
N GLU A 93 18.88 -24.73 6.94
CA GLU A 93 20.26 -25.20 6.92
C GLU A 93 21.21 -24.15 7.49
N LYS A 94 22.20 -24.58 8.27
CA LYS A 94 23.17 -23.66 8.87
C LYS A 94 24.35 -23.47 7.95
N VAL A 95 24.76 -22.20 7.76
CA VAL A 95 25.92 -21.86 6.98
C VAL A 95 27.19 -21.86 7.82
N VAL A 96 28.32 -22.16 7.19
CA VAL A 96 29.65 -22.20 7.81
C VAL A 96 30.49 -21.06 7.24
N ALA A 97 31.33 -20.42 8.06
CA ALA A 97 32.25 -19.40 7.59
C ALA A 97 33.20 -19.95 6.49
N GLY A 98 33.44 -19.16 5.46
CA GLY A 98 34.26 -19.52 4.33
C GLY A 98 33.57 -20.37 3.23
N ALA A 99 32.34 -20.84 3.48
CA ALA A 99 31.56 -21.55 2.49
C ALA A 99 31.16 -20.62 1.32
N LEU A 100 31.23 -21.09 0.09
CA LEU A 100 30.74 -20.39 -1.09
C LEU A 100 29.26 -20.67 -1.27
N VAL A 101 28.43 -19.63 -1.20
CA VAL A 101 27.00 -19.71 -1.52
C VAL A 101 26.78 -19.16 -2.91
N ALA A 102 26.14 -19.93 -3.77
CA ALA A 102 25.74 -19.50 -5.09
C ALA A 102 24.23 -19.67 -5.30
N VAL A 103 23.65 -18.74 -6.03
CA VAL A 103 22.24 -18.75 -6.45
C VAL A 103 22.24 -18.75 -7.98
N ASP A 104 21.65 -19.78 -8.57
CA ASP A 104 21.38 -19.86 -10.00
C ASP A 104 19.86 -20.00 -10.16
N ALA A 105 19.21 -18.89 -10.39
CA ALA A 105 17.76 -18.80 -10.46
C ALA A 105 17.31 -18.04 -11.71
N GLU A 106 16.28 -18.54 -12.34
CA GLU A 106 15.51 -17.73 -13.25
C GLU A 106 14.49 -16.95 -12.44
N ILE A 107 14.31 -15.67 -12.74
CA ILE A 107 13.11 -14.98 -12.27
C ILE A 107 11.95 -15.56 -13.09
N GLU A 108 11.43 -16.72 -12.65
CA GLU A 108 10.08 -17.09 -13.02
C GLU A 108 9.17 -16.00 -12.42
N GLY A 109 8.50 -15.25 -13.29
CA GLY A 109 7.68 -14.15 -12.82
C GLY A 109 6.69 -14.60 -11.74
N GLU A 110 6.75 -14.01 -10.53
CA GLU A 110 5.49 -13.67 -9.87
C GLU A 110 4.59 -13.19 -10.99
N GLU A 111 3.32 -13.64 -11.07
CA GLU A 111 2.39 -13.32 -12.16
C GLU A 111 2.75 -11.97 -12.77
N ARG A 112 3.44 -11.98 -13.94
CA ARG A 112 3.93 -10.74 -14.53
C ARG A 112 2.70 -9.92 -14.86
N HIS A 113 2.51 -8.92 -14.09
CA HIS A 113 1.42 -8.00 -14.33
C HIS A 113 1.80 -7.15 -15.53
N GLU A 114 0.96 -7.16 -16.56
CA GLU A 114 1.19 -6.36 -17.75
C GLU A 114 1.19 -4.86 -17.41
N ALA A 115 2.15 -4.14 -17.99
CA ALA A 115 2.14 -2.69 -17.98
C ALA A 115 0.95 -2.19 -18.81
N GLN A 116 0.07 -1.40 -18.21
CA GLN A 116 -1.13 -0.90 -18.88
C GLN A 116 -1.31 0.60 -18.62
N PRO A 117 -1.77 1.38 -19.60
CA PRO A 117 -1.98 2.80 -19.43
C PRO A 117 -3.13 3.06 -18.45
N VAL A 118 -2.76 3.47 -17.24
CA VAL A 118 -3.64 3.97 -16.20
C VAL A 118 -3.16 5.35 -15.82
N GLU A 119 -4.06 6.33 -15.83
CA GLU A 119 -3.74 7.70 -15.46
C GLU A 119 -3.36 7.76 -13.98
N LEU A 120 -2.18 8.32 -13.68
CA LEU A 120 -1.64 8.49 -12.35
C LEU A 120 -1.56 9.98 -12.01
N ASP A 121 -2.20 10.40 -10.92
CA ASP A 121 -2.06 11.74 -10.36
C ASP A 121 -0.85 11.74 -9.39
N ILE A 122 0.34 12.11 -9.92
CA ILE A 122 1.60 12.12 -9.18
C ILE A 122 1.73 13.46 -8.47
N VAL A 123 1.80 13.41 -7.14
CA VAL A 123 1.91 14.58 -6.25
C VAL A 123 3.38 14.92 -5.98
N TYR A 124 4.23 13.90 -5.91
CA TYR A 124 5.67 14.04 -5.69
C TYR A 124 6.43 12.86 -6.30
N GLU A 125 7.62 13.12 -6.76
CA GLU A 125 8.52 12.13 -7.35
C GLU A 125 9.97 12.54 -7.11
N ASP A 126 10.81 11.55 -6.74
CA ASP A 126 12.27 11.63 -6.77
C ASP A 126 12.87 10.27 -7.17
N GLU A 127 14.15 10.04 -6.88
CA GLU A 127 14.87 8.81 -7.25
C GLU A 127 14.38 7.58 -6.44
N ASP A 128 13.85 7.81 -5.24
CA ASP A 128 13.51 6.76 -4.26
C ASP A 128 12.01 6.51 -4.13
N ILE A 129 11.17 7.55 -4.24
CA ILE A 129 9.73 7.44 -3.99
C ILE A 129 8.86 8.14 -5.03
N LEU A 130 7.64 7.62 -5.17
CA LEU A 130 6.50 8.29 -5.80
C LEU A 130 5.41 8.49 -4.75
N VAL A 131 4.80 9.67 -4.73
CA VAL A 131 3.55 9.91 -3.98
C VAL A 131 2.43 10.17 -4.95
N ILE A 132 1.37 9.40 -4.85
CA ILE A 132 0.25 9.37 -5.78
C ILE A 132 -1.02 9.75 -5.05
N ASN A 133 -1.85 10.59 -5.66
CA ASN A 133 -3.21 10.85 -5.23
C ASN A 133 -4.18 9.90 -5.96
N LYS A 134 -4.45 8.74 -5.36
CA LYS A 134 -5.26 7.70 -5.98
C LYS A 134 -6.71 8.15 -6.19
N PRO A 135 -7.28 8.05 -7.39
CA PRO A 135 -8.69 8.34 -7.63
C PRO A 135 -9.61 7.25 -7.06
N ALA A 136 -10.90 7.54 -6.97
CA ALA A 136 -11.93 6.55 -6.69
C ALA A 136 -12.08 5.59 -7.88
N GLY A 137 -12.47 4.34 -7.61
CA GLY A 137 -12.67 3.32 -8.63
C GLY A 137 -11.41 2.55 -9.01
N LEU A 138 -10.21 3.06 -8.70
CA LEU A 138 -8.95 2.39 -9.00
C LEU A 138 -8.57 1.37 -7.91
N VAL A 139 -8.43 0.11 -8.30
CA VAL A 139 -7.92 -0.97 -7.45
C VAL A 139 -6.40 -0.89 -7.39
N VAL A 140 -5.81 -1.18 -6.23
CA VAL A 140 -4.35 -1.06 -6.05
C VAL A 140 -3.59 -2.23 -6.67
N HIS A 141 -4.03 -3.46 -6.40
CA HIS A 141 -3.39 -4.69 -6.91
C HIS A 141 -4.39 -5.54 -7.68
N PRO A 142 -3.96 -6.26 -8.71
CA PRO A 142 -4.80 -7.27 -9.35
C PRO A 142 -5.35 -8.29 -8.36
N GLY A 143 -6.56 -8.78 -8.65
CA GLY A 143 -7.24 -9.77 -7.82
C GLY A 143 -8.59 -10.19 -8.39
N ALA A 144 -9.31 -11.06 -7.66
CA ALA A 144 -10.58 -11.59 -8.07
C ALA A 144 -11.64 -10.50 -8.26
N GLY A 145 -11.86 -9.91 -9.35
CA GLY A 145 -12.82 -8.82 -9.65
C GLY A 145 -12.16 -7.56 -10.19
N ALA A 146 -10.83 -7.53 -10.29
CA ALA A 146 -10.05 -6.55 -11.03
C ALA A 146 -8.72 -7.22 -11.42
N PRO A 147 -8.71 -8.05 -12.47
CA PRO A 147 -7.52 -8.79 -12.88
C PRO A 147 -6.45 -7.88 -13.50
N ASP A 148 -6.85 -6.74 -14.02
CA ASP A 148 -6.03 -5.77 -14.75
C ASP A 148 -6.48 -4.33 -14.49
N ARG A 149 -5.83 -3.37 -15.17
CA ARG A 149 -6.07 -1.91 -15.04
C ARG A 149 -6.05 -1.42 -13.60
N THR A 150 -5.16 -1.97 -12.81
CA THR A 150 -4.96 -1.58 -11.42
C THR A 150 -3.85 -0.52 -11.32
N LEU A 151 -3.67 0.05 -10.14
CA LEU A 151 -2.56 0.96 -9.86
C LEU A 151 -1.22 0.31 -10.19
N LEU A 152 -1.04 -0.98 -9.85
CA LEU A 152 0.16 -1.74 -10.17
C LEU A 152 0.46 -1.76 -11.68
N ASN A 153 -0.56 -2.04 -12.51
CA ASN A 153 -0.40 -2.03 -13.96
C ASN A 153 -0.01 -0.63 -14.50
N GLY A 154 -0.62 0.42 -13.92
CA GLY A 154 -0.29 1.81 -14.25
C GLY A 154 1.13 2.20 -13.85
N LEU A 155 1.60 1.76 -12.69
CA LEU A 155 2.96 1.99 -12.21
C LEU A 155 4.00 1.33 -13.14
N LEU A 156 3.78 0.09 -13.53
CA LEU A 156 4.64 -0.61 -14.50
C LEU A 156 4.67 0.07 -15.87
N HIS A 157 3.55 0.69 -16.28
CA HIS A 157 3.50 1.46 -17.52
C HIS A 157 4.24 2.79 -17.41
N TYR A 158 4.12 3.45 -16.25
CA TYR A 158 4.76 4.73 -15.96
C TYR A 158 6.28 4.61 -15.85
N ASP A 159 6.74 3.64 -15.08
CA ASP A 159 8.16 3.37 -14.86
C ASP A 159 8.42 1.85 -14.97
N PRO A 160 8.93 1.40 -16.14
CA PRO A 160 9.22 -0.02 -16.36
C PRO A 160 10.25 -0.61 -15.39
N GLN A 161 11.09 0.21 -14.73
CA GLN A 161 12.07 -0.28 -13.75
C GLN A 161 11.38 -0.82 -12.48
N LEU A 162 10.14 -0.43 -12.22
CA LEU A 162 9.33 -0.95 -11.11
C LEU A 162 9.04 -2.45 -11.23
N ASP A 163 9.22 -3.07 -12.40
CA ASP A 163 9.16 -4.54 -12.55
C ASP A 163 10.24 -5.27 -11.73
N LEU A 164 11.33 -4.58 -11.40
CA LEU A 164 12.41 -5.09 -10.55
C LEU A 164 12.10 -4.95 -9.06
N VAL A 165 11.12 -4.13 -8.70
CA VAL A 165 10.75 -3.85 -7.30
C VAL A 165 9.54 -4.70 -6.92
N PRO A 166 9.58 -5.47 -5.83
CA PRO A 166 8.46 -6.31 -5.42
C PRO A 166 7.13 -5.52 -5.41
N ARG A 167 6.09 -6.06 -6.06
CA ARG A 167 4.76 -5.42 -6.19
C ARG A 167 4.81 -4.02 -6.80
N ALA A 168 5.72 -3.78 -7.74
CA ALA A 168 5.96 -2.46 -8.32
C ALA A 168 6.12 -1.35 -7.25
N GLY A 169 6.83 -1.66 -6.16
CA GLY A 169 7.10 -0.71 -5.07
C GLY A 169 5.94 -0.41 -4.12
N ILE A 170 4.78 -1.00 -4.30
CA ILE A 170 3.61 -0.74 -3.47
C ILE A 170 3.78 -1.39 -2.08
N ILE A 171 3.82 -0.58 -1.02
CA ILE A 171 4.01 -1.01 0.37
C ILE A 171 2.73 -1.01 1.20
N HIS A 172 1.72 -0.28 0.78
CA HIS A 172 0.40 -0.20 1.43
C HIS A 172 -0.72 -0.05 0.41
N ARG A 173 -1.96 -0.08 0.86
CA ARG A 173 -3.11 -0.02 -0.04
C ARG A 173 -4.22 0.87 0.50
N LEU A 174 -5.00 1.42 -0.41
CA LEU A 174 -6.33 1.99 -0.18
C LEU A 174 -7.39 1.07 -0.80
N ASP A 175 -8.61 1.13 -0.28
CA ASP A 175 -9.74 0.44 -0.89
C ASP A 175 -10.04 1.04 -2.29
N LYS A 176 -10.68 0.28 -3.17
CA LYS A 176 -11.03 0.69 -4.53
C LYS A 176 -11.60 2.12 -4.59
N ASP A 177 -12.57 2.41 -3.76
CA ASP A 177 -13.30 3.67 -3.78
C ASP A 177 -12.84 4.69 -2.72
N THR A 178 -11.78 4.39 -1.99
CA THR A 178 -11.07 5.36 -1.14
C THR A 178 -10.10 6.16 -1.99
N THR A 179 -10.15 7.47 -1.88
CA THR A 179 -9.27 8.40 -2.59
C THR A 179 -8.11 8.85 -1.71
N GLY A 180 -7.07 9.45 -2.32
CA GLY A 180 -6.02 10.16 -1.61
C GLY A 180 -4.64 9.54 -1.69
N LEU A 181 -3.77 9.97 -0.82
CA LEU A 181 -2.33 9.80 -0.91
C LEU A 181 -1.86 8.37 -0.63
N MET A 182 -0.96 7.92 -1.49
CA MET A 182 -0.21 6.67 -1.35
C MET A 182 1.26 6.93 -1.69
N VAL A 183 2.18 6.31 -0.93
CA VAL A 183 3.60 6.26 -1.27
C VAL A 183 3.96 4.91 -1.90
N VAL A 184 4.80 4.98 -2.91
CA VAL A 184 5.34 3.84 -3.66
C VAL A 184 6.85 3.98 -3.70
N ALA A 185 7.59 2.90 -3.46
CA ALA A 185 9.03 2.86 -3.60
C ALA A 185 9.43 2.70 -5.07
N ARG A 186 10.47 3.39 -5.52
CA ARG A 186 11.00 3.25 -6.89
C ARG A 186 12.13 2.24 -7.00
N ASN A 187 12.74 1.88 -5.88
CA ASN A 187 13.83 0.91 -5.82
C ASN A 187 13.71 0.02 -4.57
N VAL A 188 14.46 -1.08 -4.54
CA VAL A 188 14.40 -2.06 -3.44
C VAL A 188 14.91 -1.50 -2.11
N PRO A 189 16.01 -0.72 -2.05
CA PRO A 189 16.43 -0.06 -0.81
C PRO A 189 15.36 0.83 -0.21
N ALA A 190 14.75 1.71 -1.00
CA ALA A 190 13.64 2.57 -0.56
C ALA A 190 12.43 1.74 -0.09
N GLN A 191 12.08 0.66 -0.80
CA GLN A 191 11.02 -0.24 -0.38
C GLN A 191 11.31 -0.87 0.99
N THR A 192 12.53 -1.35 1.20
CA THR A 192 12.93 -1.96 2.48
C THR A 192 12.81 -0.94 3.62
N GLN A 193 13.28 0.28 3.40
CA GLN A 193 13.19 1.35 4.40
C GLN A 193 11.74 1.73 4.69
N LEU A 194 10.93 1.97 3.67
CA LEU A 194 9.52 2.33 3.83
C LEU A 194 8.72 1.22 4.53
N VAL A 195 9.01 -0.06 4.24
CA VAL A 195 8.39 -1.19 4.94
C VAL A 195 8.77 -1.21 6.42
N SER A 196 10.04 -0.95 6.77
CA SER A 196 10.47 -0.80 8.16
C SER A 196 9.72 0.34 8.85
N MET A 197 9.69 1.53 8.23
CA MET A 197 8.99 2.69 8.77
C MET A 197 7.48 2.42 8.97
N MET A 198 6.87 1.64 8.07
CA MET A 198 5.47 1.21 8.23
C MET A 198 5.26 0.28 9.42
N GLN A 199 6.22 -0.62 9.70
CA GLN A 199 6.19 -1.54 10.84
C GLN A 199 6.40 -0.79 12.16
N ASP A 200 7.30 0.20 12.16
CA ASP A 200 7.64 1.05 13.30
C ASP A 200 6.62 2.17 13.54
N ARG A 201 5.63 2.32 12.63
CA ARG A 201 4.58 3.36 12.63
C ARG A 201 5.13 4.78 12.43
N ASP A 202 6.27 4.90 11.78
CA ASP A 202 6.93 6.17 11.49
C ASP A 202 6.36 6.87 10.26
N ILE A 203 5.48 6.21 9.51
CA ILE A 203 4.70 6.83 8.44
C ILE A 203 3.35 7.29 8.98
N THR A 204 3.18 8.59 9.09
CA THR A 204 1.90 9.19 9.48
C THR A 204 0.91 9.13 8.32
N ARG A 205 -0.29 8.60 8.56
CA ARG A 205 -1.38 8.52 7.60
C ARG A 205 -2.64 9.08 8.22
N GLU A 206 -3.04 10.25 7.75
CA GLU A 206 -4.29 10.87 8.19
C GLU A 206 -5.34 10.84 7.08
N TYR A 207 -6.55 10.60 7.49
CA TYR A 207 -7.70 10.50 6.61
C TYR A 207 -8.75 11.54 7.01
N GLU A 208 -9.51 12.00 6.03
CA GLU A 208 -10.74 12.73 6.27
C GLU A 208 -11.92 11.86 5.85
N ALA A 209 -12.98 11.90 6.68
CA ALA A 209 -14.17 11.12 6.42
C ALA A 209 -15.42 11.86 6.89
N VAL A 210 -16.52 11.68 6.15
CA VAL A 210 -17.84 12.11 6.61
C VAL A 210 -18.61 10.89 7.10
N CYS A 211 -19.03 10.92 8.35
CA CYS A 211 -19.84 9.85 8.93
C CYS A 211 -21.30 10.27 9.20
N ASN A 212 -22.16 9.28 9.27
CA ASN A 212 -23.56 9.46 9.64
C ASN A 212 -23.69 9.70 11.15
N GLY A 213 -24.56 10.64 11.51
CA GLY A 213 -24.81 11.03 12.90
C GLY A 213 -23.92 12.18 13.36
N VAL A 214 -24.30 12.80 14.45
CA VAL A 214 -23.58 13.91 15.06
C VAL A 214 -22.79 13.38 16.25
N MET A 215 -21.48 13.40 16.13
CA MET A 215 -20.56 12.96 17.19
C MET A 215 -20.23 14.12 18.12
N THR A 216 -20.26 13.90 19.42
CA THR A 216 -20.02 14.93 20.43
C THR A 216 -18.54 15.18 20.71
N ALA A 217 -17.70 14.16 20.55
CA ALA A 217 -16.27 14.21 20.86
C ALA A 217 -15.46 13.33 19.90
N GLY A 218 -14.17 13.57 19.85
CA GLY A 218 -13.18 12.65 19.30
C GLY A 218 -12.96 11.46 20.24
N GLY A 219 -12.19 10.48 19.77
CA GLY A 219 -11.91 9.28 20.53
C GLY A 219 -11.00 8.30 19.80
N MET A 220 -11.01 7.06 20.27
CA MET A 220 -10.24 5.97 19.73
C MET A 220 -11.11 4.71 19.67
N VAL A 221 -10.95 3.93 18.60
CA VAL A 221 -11.50 2.58 18.50
C VAL A 221 -10.34 1.61 18.48
N ASP A 222 -10.19 0.85 19.55
CA ASP A 222 -9.22 -0.23 19.69
C ASP A 222 -9.98 -1.56 19.70
N GLN A 223 -10.16 -2.13 18.51
CA GLN A 223 -10.92 -3.36 18.32
C GLN A 223 -10.29 -4.22 17.22
N PRO A 224 -10.11 -5.53 17.46
CA PRO A 224 -9.50 -6.42 16.48
C PRO A 224 -10.41 -6.62 15.26
N ILE A 225 -9.78 -6.64 14.08
CA ILE A 225 -10.48 -6.80 12.80
C ILE A 225 -10.11 -8.12 12.14
N GLY A 226 -11.13 -8.87 11.74
CA GLY A 226 -11.00 -10.11 10.98
C GLY A 226 -12.06 -10.23 9.90
N ARG A 227 -12.07 -11.36 9.17
CA ARG A 227 -13.13 -11.63 8.20
C ARG A 227 -14.47 -11.81 8.90
N HIS A 228 -15.52 -11.28 8.30
CA HIS A 228 -16.88 -11.48 8.82
C HIS A 228 -17.24 -12.97 8.81
N PRO A 229 -17.80 -13.55 9.88
CA PRO A 229 -18.01 -14.99 9.99
C PRO A 229 -18.84 -15.61 8.86
N THR A 230 -19.81 -14.88 8.33
CA THR A 230 -20.75 -15.37 7.32
C THR A 230 -20.67 -14.64 5.97
N LYS A 231 -20.21 -13.39 5.94
CA LYS A 231 -20.13 -12.58 4.71
C LYS A 231 -18.69 -12.52 4.20
N ARG A 232 -18.34 -13.38 3.24
CA ARG A 232 -16.97 -13.57 2.73
C ARG A 232 -16.26 -12.28 2.27
N THR A 233 -17.01 -11.32 1.75
CA THR A 233 -16.46 -10.04 1.23
C THR A 233 -16.37 -8.95 2.30
N HIS A 234 -16.82 -9.20 3.52
CA HIS A 234 -16.86 -8.22 4.60
C HIS A 234 -15.79 -8.50 5.64
N MET A 235 -15.33 -7.42 6.26
CA MET A 235 -14.55 -7.45 7.49
C MET A 235 -15.47 -7.11 8.67
N ALA A 236 -15.07 -7.49 9.87
CA ALA A 236 -15.84 -7.21 11.10
C ALA A 236 -14.90 -7.11 12.30
N VAL A 237 -15.37 -6.44 13.35
CA VAL A 237 -14.76 -6.57 14.68
C VAL A 237 -15.06 -7.97 15.19
N VAL A 238 -14.02 -8.77 15.38
CA VAL A 238 -14.09 -10.15 15.87
C VAL A 238 -12.90 -10.43 16.79
N GLN A 239 -13.10 -11.15 17.87
CA GLN A 239 -12.05 -11.43 18.87
C GLN A 239 -10.84 -12.16 18.32
N SER A 240 -11.02 -13.02 17.31
CA SER A 240 -9.94 -13.72 16.61
C SER A 240 -9.25 -12.86 15.54
N GLY A 241 -9.62 -11.60 15.41
CA GLY A 241 -9.06 -10.65 14.44
C GLY A 241 -7.66 -10.20 14.80
N LYS A 242 -7.05 -9.45 13.88
CA LYS A 242 -5.76 -8.79 14.10
C LYS A 242 -5.98 -7.45 14.82
N ALA A 243 -5.14 -7.12 15.79
CA ALA A 243 -5.18 -5.83 16.48
C ALA A 243 -5.26 -4.66 15.50
N ALA A 244 -6.14 -3.72 15.81
CA ALA A 244 -6.37 -2.54 14.97
C ALA A 244 -6.81 -1.36 15.84
N VAL A 245 -6.14 -0.21 15.66
CA VAL A 245 -6.41 1.03 16.39
C VAL A 245 -6.65 2.16 15.41
N THR A 246 -7.77 2.87 15.61
CA THR A 246 -8.15 4.06 14.82
C THR A 246 -8.45 5.20 15.76
N HIS A 247 -7.65 6.27 15.71
CA HIS A 247 -7.93 7.53 16.39
C HIS A 247 -8.79 8.40 15.49
N TYR A 248 -9.72 9.15 16.09
CA TYR A 248 -10.54 10.10 15.36
C TYR A 248 -10.76 11.38 16.16
N ARG A 249 -10.81 12.50 15.46
CA ARG A 249 -11.21 13.80 16.03
C ARG A 249 -12.26 14.46 15.15
N VAL A 250 -13.18 15.16 15.77
CA VAL A 250 -14.21 15.92 15.08
C VAL A 250 -13.56 17.19 14.52
N LEU A 251 -13.69 17.38 13.19
CA LEU A 251 -13.32 18.63 12.53
C LEU A 251 -14.50 19.56 12.44
N ASP A 252 -15.67 19.03 12.03
CA ASP A 252 -16.89 19.83 11.90
C ASP A 252 -18.14 18.98 12.15
N ARG A 253 -19.22 19.64 12.55
CA ARG A 253 -20.53 19.02 12.81
C ARG A 253 -21.59 19.66 11.94
N TYR A 254 -22.29 18.79 11.25
CA TYR A 254 -23.45 19.16 10.45
C TYR A 254 -24.73 18.64 11.09
N ARG A 255 -25.88 19.01 10.55
CA ARG A 255 -27.19 18.66 11.09
C ARG A 255 -27.42 17.17 11.36
N ALA A 256 -26.81 16.28 10.52
CA ALA A 256 -26.97 14.83 10.66
C ALA A 256 -25.68 14.06 10.32
N HIS A 257 -24.56 14.75 10.15
CA HIS A 257 -23.29 14.17 9.77
C HIS A 257 -22.16 14.82 10.55
N THR A 258 -21.01 14.18 10.58
CA THR A 258 -19.80 14.72 11.20
C THR A 258 -18.63 14.55 10.25
N LEU A 259 -17.85 15.61 10.07
CA LEU A 259 -16.54 15.54 9.40
C LEU A 259 -15.48 15.17 10.43
N LEU A 260 -14.73 14.14 10.14
CA LEU A 260 -13.68 13.59 11.01
C LEU A 260 -12.33 13.65 10.36
N ARG A 261 -11.28 13.84 11.15
CA ARG A 261 -9.92 13.44 10.83
C ARG A 261 -9.59 12.18 11.61
N LEU A 262 -9.01 11.19 10.90
CA LEU A 262 -8.68 9.90 11.48
C LEU A 262 -7.21 9.60 11.26
N ARG A 263 -6.56 8.97 12.25
CA ARG A 263 -5.19 8.49 12.18
C ARG A 263 -5.15 7.01 12.50
N LEU A 264 -4.38 6.27 11.72
CA LEU A 264 -4.25 4.81 11.85
C LEU A 264 -2.92 4.43 12.50
N GLU A 265 -2.97 3.54 13.50
CA GLU A 265 -1.78 2.82 13.98
C GLU A 265 -1.52 1.52 13.18
N SER A 266 -2.54 1.01 12.53
CA SER A 266 -2.49 -0.19 11.69
C SER A 266 -3.26 0.03 10.39
N GLY A 267 -3.02 -0.81 9.38
CA GLY A 267 -3.69 -0.71 8.09
C GLY A 267 -4.45 -2.00 7.74
N ARG A 268 -5.45 -2.40 8.53
CA ARG A 268 -6.25 -3.60 8.23
C ARG A 268 -7.26 -3.28 7.12
N THR A 269 -7.62 -4.30 6.36
CA THR A 269 -8.62 -4.17 5.28
C THR A 269 -9.90 -3.54 5.82
N HIS A 270 -10.38 -2.48 5.18
CA HIS A 270 -11.58 -1.71 5.54
C HIS A 270 -11.58 -1.14 6.98
N GLN A 271 -10.41 -0.95 7.60
CA GLN A 271 -10.31 -0.66 9.04
C GLN A 271 -11.17 0.52 9.49
N ILE A 272 -11.01 1.70 8.89
CA ILE A 272 -11.78 2.89 9.24
C ILE A 272 -13.29 2.62 9.08
N ARG A 273 -13.68 2.01 7.97
CA ARG A 273 -15.07 1.72 7.63
C ARG A 273 -15.73 0.81 8.65
N VAL A 274 -15.02 -0.26 9.05
CA VAL A 274 -15.48 -1.23 10.07
C VAL A 274 -15.54 -0.60 11.45
N HIS A 275 -14.50 0.14 11.86
CA HIS A 275 -14.45 0.77 13.17
C HIS A 275 -15.53 1.85 13.32
N MET A 276 -15.74 2.69 12.32
CA MET A 276 -16.79 3.71 12.37
C MET A 276 -18.19 3.10 12.36
N ALA A 277 -18.41 2.02 11.62
CA ALA A 277 -19.67 1.27 11.66
C ALA A 277 -19.88 0.59 13.03
N HIS A 278 -18.83 0.05 13.65
CA HIS A 278 -18.87 -0.58 14.97
C HIS A 278 -19.35 0.38 16.04
N ILE A 279 -18.88 1.62 16.03
CA ILE A 279 -19.34 2.68 16.96
C ILE A 279 -20.62 3.36 16.50
N ARG A 280 -21.36 2.79 15.53
CA ARG A 280 -22.67 3.26 15.01
C ARG A 280 -22.63 4.59 14.23
N HIS A 281 -21.46 5.00 13.77
CA HIS A 281 -21.23 6.15 12.90
C HIS A 281 -20.61 5.74 11.57
N PRO A 282 -21.30 4.88 10.75
CA PRO A 282 -20.74 4.44 9.48
C PRO A 282 -20.52 5.62 8.53
N LEU A 283 -19.58 5.46 7.60
CA LEU A 283 -19.27 6.51 6.63
C LEU A 283 -20.44 6.75 5.67
N VAL A 284 -20.62 7.99 5.28
CA VAL A 284 -21.59 8.37 4.25
C VAL A 284 -21.22 7.68 2.94
N GLY A 285 -22.21 7.14 2.24
CA GLY A 285 -22.06 6.46 0.96
C GLY A 285 -21.45 5.05 1.03
N ASP A 286 -21.06 4.57 2.21
CA ASP A 286 -20.56 3.22 2.38
C ASP A 286 -21.70 2.19 2.37
N LEU A 287 -22.01 1.64 1.20
CA LEU A 287 -23.07 0.65 1.05
C LEU A 287 -22.78 -0.68 1.76
N THR A 288 -21.49 -0.99 1.98
CA THR A 288 -21.07 -2.25 2.61
C THR A 288 -21.35 -2.25 4.11
N TYR A 289 -20.99 -1.16 4.81
CA TYR A 289 -21.06 -1.06 6.28
C TYR A 289 -22.08 -0.06 6.77
N GLY A 290 -22.46 0.93 5.97
CA GLY A 290 -23.42 1.98 6.32
C GLY A 290 -24.85 1.70 5.88
N GLY A 291 -25.03 0.80 4.92
CA GLY A 291 -26.33 0.51 4.34
C GLY A 291 -26.88 1.67 3.50
N ARG A 292 -28.21 1.75 3.39
CA ARG A 292 -28.86 2.79 2.58
C ARG A 292 -28.66 4.19 3.18
N PRO A 293 -28.55 5.25 2.34
CA PRO A 293 -28.47 6.62 2.81
C PRO A 293 -29.60 6.98 3.77
N ARG A 294 -29.28 7.67 4.85
CA ARG A 294 -30.24 8.15 5.86
C ARG A 294 -30.19 9.67 5.90
N PRO A 295 -30.89 10.36 4.98
CA PRO A 295 -30.89 11.80 4.97
C PRO A 295 -31.57 12.36 6.23
N PRO A 296 -31.21 13.58 6.69
CA PRO A 296 -31.89 14.24 7.80
C PRO A 296 -33.33 14.55 7.43
N LYS A 297 -34.19 14.58 8.44
CA LYS A 297 -35.58 15.02 8.23
C LYS A 297 -35.60 16.44 7.63
N GLN A 298 -36.50 16.69 6.70
CA GLN A 298 -36.59 17.99 5.99
C GLN A 298 -35.27 18.41 5.31
N ALA A 299 -34.53 17.45 4.74
CA ALA A 299 -33.39 17.79 3.93
C ALA A 299 -33.81 18.45 2.63
N GLU A 300 -33.04 19.42 2.18
CA GLU A 300 -33.25 20.07 0.88
C GLU A 300 -33.01 19.05 -0.25
N ASP A 301 -33.75 19.24 -1.35
CA ASP A 301 -33.67 18.32 -2.53
C ASP A 301 -32.23 18.15 -3.06
N ARG A 302 -31.45 19.22 -3.05
CA ARG A 302 -30.04 19.18 -3.45
C ARG A 302 -29.22 18.21 -2.57
N LEU A 303 -29.42 18.27 -1.25
CA LEU A 303 -28.74 17.36 -0.32
C LEU A 303 -29.21 15.92 -0.52
N LEU A 304 -30.52 15.74 -0.72
CA LEU A 304 -31.10 14.41 -0.99
C LEU A 304 -30.53 13.79 -2.26
N GLN A 305 -30.44 14.56 -3.34
CA GLN A 305 -29.85 14.11 -4.61
C GLN A 305 -28.37 13.78 -4.43
N THR A 306 -27.61 14.64 -3.74
CA THR A 306 -26.18 14.41 -3.46
C THR A 306 -25.97 13.11 -2.67
N LEU A 307 -26.72 12.92 -1.57
CA LEU A 307 -26.58 11.71 -0.73
C LEU A 307 -27.01 10.43 -1.46
N ARG A 308 -28.02 10.51 -2.33
CA ARG A 308 -28.49 9.37 -3.15
C ARG A 308 -27.51 9.02 -4.26
N GLY A 309 -26.87 10.03 -4.86
CA GLY A 309 -25.87 9.86 -5.93
C GLY A 309 -24.49 9.48 -5.43
N PHE A 310 -24.18 9.67 -4.14
CA PHE A 310 -22.87 9.39 -3.58
C PHE A 310 -22.76 7.92 -3.13
N ASN A 311 -22.33 7.06 -4.04
CA ASN A 311 -22.34 5.59 -3.89
C ASN A 311 -20.98 5.00 -3.50
N ARG A 312 -20.11 5.77 -2.84
CA ARG A 312 -18.83 5.32 -2.31
C ARG A 312 -18.62 5.82 -0.88
N GLN A 313 -17.75 5.17 -0.12
CA GLN A 313 -17.38 5.69 1.21
C GLN A 313 -16.79 7.11 1.10
N ALA A 314 -17.34 8.05 1.86
CA ALA A 314 -16.78 9.38 2.04
C ALA A 314 -15.51 9.28 2.88
N LEU A 315 -14.42 8.85 2.26
CA LEU A 315 -13.12 8.59 2.87
C LEU A 315 -12.00 9.01 1.91
N HIS A 316 -11.07 9.80 2.42
CA HIS A 316 -9.94 10.33 1.68
C HIS A 316 -8.67 10.27 2.53
N ALA A 317 -7.59 9.72 1.99
CA ALA A 317 -6.26 9.77 2.60
C ALA A 317 -5.69 11.17 2.38
N ALA A 318 -5.91 12.05 3.35
CA ALA A 318 -5.71 13.49 3.20
C ALA A 318 -4.27 13.95 3.46
N SER A 319 -3.54 13.22 4.31
CA SER A 319 -2.15 13.56 4.65
C SER A 319 -1.29 12.31 4.79
N LEU A 320 -0.08 12.41 4.26
CA LEU A 320 0.97 11.41 4.37
C LEU A 320 2.23 12.13 4.85
N GLY A 321 2.83 11.65 5.94
CA GLY A 321 4.09 12.18 6.46
C GLY A 321 5.09 11.06 6.70
N LEU A 322 6.33 11.26 6.28
CA LEU A 322 7.44 10.33 6.46
C LEU A 322 8.77 11.07 6.54
N HIS A 323 9.78 10.39 7.09
CA HIS A 323 11.17 10.86 7.02
C HIS A 323 11.83 10.27 5.79
N HIS A 324 12.47 11.14 5.00
CA HIS A 324 13.08 10.77 3.73
C HIS A 324 14.55 11.15 3.68
#